data_8e497690c681b3fb5ddcd28a96dcf051
#
_entry.id   8e497690c681b3fb5ddcd28a96dcf051
#
_cell.length_a   1.000
_cell.length_b   1.000
_cell.length_c   1.000
_cell.angle_alpha   90.00
_cell.angle_beta   90.00
_cell.angle_gamma   90.00
#
_symmetry.space_group_name_H-M   'P 1'
#
loop_
_entity.id
_entity.type
_entity.pdbx_description
1 polymer ?
#
loop_
_entity_poly.entity_id
_entity_poly.type
_entity_poly.pdbx_seq_one_letter_code
_entity_poly.pdbx_strand_id
1 'polypeptide(L)'
;MCIRDSFIAPDSFDFRFSRLFRVGTTWGAASYLQILASELSDKLLAELLEMDAEMTITLHIQTVDQAAAVKSIKAKVSDIDKMKVEEQKKAARSGYDMDILPPDLVTYSNDAKTLLEDLQSRNERMFLLTFLVVNMAPTRRELDNDLFTVSGIVQKYNCTLKRLDFQQEDGFLSSLPLGHNGIEIKRGMTTSSTAIFVPFMTQELRMDGEAVYYGLNALSHNVIMANRKKLKNPNGLFLGVPGSGKSFAAKRELVNVFLATRDRIIVVDPMGEYAPLVRRLGGQVIEIAPDSPHHISPMDLQMNINDEDSPLSMKADFLLSLCELIVGGKEGLQPIEKTVIDRCVRLVYREMALGLETAKTPLLQDLYEELLRQPEPEARRVATALELYCTGSLNLFNHPTNVDLNSRVVCIVLKGLGENLRKIAMHTTNEFVTAAVNANHTEGVATWCYFDEFHILLRDPLTASYFVAVWKMLRKKGCVPSALTQNVKDLLASREIENILDNTDFMVLLSQAQSDRAILAKQLGISEHQLSYITHSNSGEGLLFYGNVTIPVSYTHLRAHET
;
A
#
# COMPACT_ATOMS: atom_id res chain seq x y z
N MET A 1 -6.19 -15.19 51.16
CA MET A 1 -6.16 -15.44 49.70
C MET A 1 -6.89 -14.28 49.05
N CYS A 2 -6.22 -13.49 48.28
CA CYS A 2 -6.76 -12.24 47.77
C CYS A 2 -7.67 -12.55 46.57
N ILE A 3 -8.89 -12.00 46.55
CA ILE A 3 -9.90 -12.21 45.49
C ILE A 3 -9.29 -11.92 44.07
N ARG A 4 -8.22 -11.15 43.99
CA ARG A 4 -7.49 -10.86 42.75
C ARG A 4 -6.77 -12.09 42.17
N ASP A 5 -6.26 -12.99 42.98
CA ASP A 5 -5.46 -14.14 42.52
C ASP A 5 -6.33 -15.20 41.83
N SER A 6 -7.60 -15.33 42.26
CA SER A 6 -8.57 -16.24 41.65
C SER A 6 -9.12 -15.77 40.27
N PHE A 7 -8.88 -14.51 39.89
CA PHE A 7 -9.21 -14.00 38.55
C PHE A 7 -8.09 -14.16 37.53
N ILE A 8 -6.86 -14.39 37.99
CA ILE A 8 -5.64 -14.38 37.12
C ILE A 8 -5.09 -15.80 36.98
N ALA A 9 -5.25 -16.65 38.00
CA ALA A 9 -4.72 -18.02 37.99
C ALA A 9 -5.85 -19.05 37.78
N PRO A 10 -5.61 -20.11 36.98
CA PRO A 10 -6.54 -21.22 36.85
C PRO A 10 -6.79 -21.89 38.20
N ASP A 11 -8.01 -22.38 38.45
CA ASP A 11 -8.40 -23.02 39.70
C ASP A 11 -7.68 -24.34 39.97
N SER A 12 -7.26 -25.05 38.90
CA SER A 12 -6.60 -26.36 39.02
C SER A 12 -5.78 -26.71 37.79
N PHE A 13 -4.74 -27.52 38.00
CA PHE A 13 -3.97 -28.20 36.96
C PHE A 13 -4.06 -29.71 37.17
N ASP A 14 -4.33 -30.47 36.11
CA ASP A 14 -4.43 -31.93 36.16
C ASP A 14 -3.59 -32.57 35.04
N PHE A 15 -2.45 -33.15 35.40
CA PHE A 15 -1.51 -33.82 34.50
C PHE A 15 -1.52 -35.36 34.65
N ARG A 16 -2.59 -35.94 35.23
CA ARG A 16 -2.69 -37.41 35.43
C ARG A 16 -2.84 -38.21 34.14
N PHE A 17 -3.18 -37.54 33.05
CA PHE A 17 -3.32 -38.20 31.74
C PHE A 17 -1.97 -38.30 31.03
N SER A 18 -1.70 -39.44 30.39
CA SER A 18 -0.42 -39.66 29.69
C SER A 18 -0.22 -38.75 28.46
N ARG A 19 -1.30 -38.29 27.81
CA ARG A 19 -1.27 -37.58 26.51
C ARG A 19 -2.02 -36.27 26.51
N LEU A 20 -2.63 -35.90 27.59
CA LEU A 20 -3.48 -34.73 27.75
C LEU A 20 -3.23 -34.13 29.14
N PHE A 21 -3.62 -32.88 29.30
CA PHE A 21 -3.72 -32.24 30.60
C PHE A 21 -5.01 -31.40 30.66
N ARG A 22 -5.28 -30.88 31.82
CA ARG A 22 -6.44 -30.02 32.05
C ARG A 22 -6.06 -28.83 32.91
N VAL A 23 -6.50 -27.63 32.48
CA VAL A 23 -6.32 -26.37 33.21
C VAL A 23 -7.69 -25.80 33.49
N GLY A 24 -8.11 -25.84 34.75
CA GLY A 24 -9.50 -25.54 35.14
C GLY A 24 -10.49 -26.45 34.40
N THR A 25 -11.33 -25.87 33.54
CA THR A 25 -12.31 -26.59 32.73
C THR A 25 -11.80 -26.93 31.30
N THR A 26 -10.66 -26.36 30.88
CA THR A 26 -10.13 -26.47 29.51
C THR A 26 -9.21 -27.67 29.37
N TRP A 27 -9.35 -28.41 28.29
CA TRP A 27 -8.48 -29.52 27.92
C TRP A 27 -7.28 -29.02 27.11
N GLY A 28 -6.09 -29.58 27.36
CA GLY A 28 -4.87 -29.24 26.65
C GLY A 28 -4.06 -30.47 26.27
N ALA A 29 -3.22 -30.29 25.23
CA ALA A 29 -2.24 -31.29 24.81
C ALA A 29 -0.95 -30.59 24.38
N ALA A 30 0.17 -31.01 24.99
CA ALA A 30 1.48 -30.58 24.56
C ALA A 30 2.05 -31.62 23.57
N SER A 31 2.54 -31.10 22.44
CA SER A 31 3.11 -31.87 21.34
C SER A 31 4.41 -31.23 20.88
N TYR A 32 5.28 -31.99 20.21
CA TYR A 32 6.45 -31.46 19.56
C TYR A 32 6.39 -31.72 18.04
N LEU A 33 7.02 -30.84 17.28
CA LEU A 33 7.15 -31.00 15.84
C LEU A 33 8.42 -31.79 15.52
N GLN A 34 8.27 -32.99 14.97
CA GLN A 34 9.34 -33.75 14.41
C GLN A 34 9.53 -33.33 12.95
N ILE A 35 10.62 -32.64 12.66
CA ILE A 35 10.98 -32.15 11.34
C ILE A 35 11.76 -33.26 10.62
N LEU A 36 11.22 -33.81 9.54
CA LEU A 36 11.85 -34.84 8.71
C LEU A 36 12.44 -34.24 7.43
N ALA A 37 11.93 -33.08 7.00
CA ALA A 37 12.39 -32.38 5.82
C ALA A 37 13.85 -31.91 5.95
N SER A 38 14.60 -31.96 4.86
CA SER A 38 15.92 -31.34 4.74
C SER A 38 15.81 -29.82 4.65
N GLU A 39 14.81 -29.33 3.95
CA GLU A 39 14.47 -27.90 3.81
C GLU A 39 13.03 -27.68 4.26
N LEU A 40 12.82 -26.57 4.97
CA LEU A 40 11.49 -26.12 5.42
C LEU A 40 11.11 -24.85 4.68
N SER A 41 9.80 -24.63 4.54
CA SER A 41 9.21 -23.39 4.05
C SER A 41 8.69 -22.55 5.22
N ASP A 42 8.84 -21.24 5.13
CA ASP A 42 8.21 -20.25 6.02
C ASP A 42 6.68 -20.35 6.07
N LYS A 43 6.08 -20.91 5.03
CA LYS A 43 4.63 -21.18 4.94
C LYS A 43 4.12 -22.12 6.04
N LEU A 44 4.97 -23.01 6.58
CA LEU A 44 4.58 -23.91 7.67
C LEU A 44 4.08 -23.11 8.89
N LEU A 45 4.87 -22.14 9.33
CA LEU A 45 4.50 -21.34 10.49
C LEU A 45 3.30 -20.42 10.17
N ALA A 46 3.23 -19.92 8.94
CA ALA A 46 2.11 -19.13 8.45
C ALA A 46 0.79 -19.89 8.55
N GLU A 47 0.69 -21.09 7.94
CA GLU A 47 -0.52 -21.90 7.97
C GLU A 47 -0.92 -22.33 9.39
N LEU A 48 0.05 -22.56 10.28
CA LEU A 48 -0.24 -22.87 11.68
C LEU A 48 -0.83 -21.67 12.44
N LEU A 49 -0.31 -20.47 12.22
CA LEU A 49 -0.77 -19.25 12.90
C LEU A 49 -2.11 -18.71 12.34
N GLU A 50 -2.50 -19.12 11.13
CA GLU A 50 -3.79 -18.77 10.51
C GLU A 50 -4.95 -19.67 10.99
N MET A 51 -4.68 -20.72 11.77
CA MET A 51 -5.73 -21.60 12.30
C MET A 51 -6.63 -20.88 13.30
N ASP A 52 -7.93 -21.07 13.16
CA ASP A 52 -8.94 -20.66 14.15
C ASP A 52 -9.01 -21.68 15.29
N ALA A 53 -7.93 -21.75 16.09
CA ALA A 53 -7.80 -22.64 17.24
C ALA A 53 -6.96 -22.00 18.34
N GLU A 54 -7.27 -22.30 19.59
CA GLU A 54 -6.47 -21.83 20.71
C GLU A 54 -5.17 -22.65 20.82
N MET A 55 -4.08 -22.06 20.31
CA MET A 55 -2.79 -22.74 20.17
C MET A 55 -1.63 -21.85 20.58
N THR A 56 -0.67 -22.42 21.28
CA THR A 56 0.62 -21.78 21.61
C THR A 56 1.75 -22.51 20.89
N ILE A 57 2.54 -21.79 20.10
CA ILE A 57 3.76 -22.32 19.48
C ILE A 57 4.96 -21.72 20.20
N THR A 58 5.84 -22.59 20.69
CA THR A 58 7.05 -22.18 21.42
C THR A 58 8.28 -22.78 20.78
N LEU A 59 9.25 -21.91 20.49
CA LEU A 59 10.53 -22.28 19.90
C LEU A 59 11.65 -22.05 20.94
N HIS A 60 12.29 -23.12 21.35
CA HIS A 60 13.51 -23.04 22.15
C HIS A 60 14.71 -23.20 21.22
N ILE A 61 15.48 -22.15 21.09
CA ILE A 61 16.68 -22.11 20.22
C ILE A 61 17.91 -21.98 21.12
N GLN A 62 18.72 -23.03 21.15
CA GLN A 62 19.96 -23.07 21.92
C GLN A 62 21.16 -22.94 20.96
N THR A 63 22.05 -22.02 21.22
CA THR A 63 23.31 -21.87 20.48
C THR A 63 24.27 -23.01 20.81
N VAL A 64 24.99 -23.48 19.80
CA VAL A 64 26.08 -24.49 19.96
C VAL A 64 27.41 -23.79 19.65
N ASP A 65 28.43 -24.09 20.45
CA ASP A 65 29.77 -23.60 20.16
C ASP A 65 30.23 -24.12 18.78
N GLN A 66 30.78 -23.22 17.94
CA GLN A 66 31.14 -23.53 16.55
C GLN A 66 32.17 -24.65 16.44
N ALA A 67 33.17 -24.63 17.31
CA ALA A 67 34.22 -25.67 17.29
C ALA A 67 33.64 -27.04 17.72
N ALA A 68 32.77 -27.05 18.72
CA ALA A 68 32.08 -28.25 19.17
C ALA A 68 31.11 -28.80 18.09
N ALA A 69 30.37 -27.92 17.39
CA ALA A 69 29.49 -28.29 16.28
C ALA A 69 30.28 -28.96 15.14
N VAL A 70 31.32 -28.31 14.65
CA VAL A 70 32.19 -28.84 13.58
C VAL A 70 32.83 -30.18 13.98
N LYS A 71 33.31 -30.30 15.23
CA LYS A 71 33.86 -31.55 15.75
C LYS A 71 32.82 -32.67 15.79
N SER A 72 31.61 -32.38 16.22
CA SER A 72 30.50 -33.35 16.26
C SER A 72 30.11 -33.85 14.87
N ILE A 73 30.00 -32.95 13.89
CA ILE A 73 29.62 -33.30 12.52
C ILE A 73 30.78 -34.10 11.86
N LYS A 74 32.03 -33.70 12.05
CA LYS A 74 33.19 -34.49 11.58
C LYS A 74 33.20 -35.93 12.12
N ALA A 75 32.87 -36.10 13.41
CA ALA A 75 32.75 -37.43 13.98
C ALA A 75 31.63 -38.25 13.29
N LYS A 76 30.47 -37.65 13.07
CA LYS A 76 29.34 -38.29 12.35
C LYS A 76 29.71 -38.65 10.91
N VAL A 77 30.37 -37.76 10.17
CA VAL A 77 30.86 -38.04 8.81
C VAL A 77 31.82 -39.27 8.83
N SER A 78 32.76 -39.30 9.78
CA SER A 78 33.68 -40.44 9.93
C SER A 78 32.93 -41.75 10.24
N ASP A 79 31.90 -41.71 11.06
CA ASP A 79 31.11 -42.91 11.39
C ASP A 79 30.27 -43.38 10.19
N ILE A 80 29.71 -42.47 9.39
CA ILE A 80 29.01 -42.79 8.14
C ILE A 80 29.98 -43.41 7.14
N ASP A 81 31.22 -42.88 7.01
CA ASP A 81 32.22 -43.44 6.12
C ASP A 81 32.66 -44.85 6.56
N LYS A 82 32.74 -45.13 7.88
CA LYS A 82 32.96 -46.48 8.39
C LYS A 82 31.81 -47.42 8.00
N MET A 83 30.55 -46.98 8.16
CA MET A 83 29.37 -47.75 7.75
C MET A 83 29.40 -48.07 6.25
N LYS A 84 29.80 -47.13 5.40
CA LYS A 84 29.98 -47.37 3.95
C LYS A 84 30.99 -48.47 3.69
N VAL A 85 32.14 -48.42 4.35
CA VAL A 85 33.18 -49.44 4.20
C VAL A 85 32.70 -50.82 4.68
N GLU A 86 31.90 -50.87 5.74
CA GLU A 86 31.29 -52.12 6.22
C GLU A 86 30.30 -52.71 5.23
N GLU A 87 29.41 -51.88 4.64
CA GLU A 87 28.46 -52.33 3.62
C GLU A 87 29.18 -52.77 2.32
N GLN A 88 30.22 -52.07 1.89
CA GLN A 88 31.05 -52.50 0.78
C GLN A 88 31.72 -53.85 1.03
N LYS A 89 32.24 -54.09 2.25
CA LYS A 89 32.80 -55.38 2.64
C LYS A 89 31.75 -56.50 2.66
N LYS A 90 30.54 -56.21 3.10
CA LYS A 90 29.39 -57.17 3.04
C LYS A 90 29.03 -57.51 1.59
N ALA A 91 28.91 -56.49 0.72
CA ALA A 91 28.62 -56.66 -0.70
C ALA A 91 29.69 -57.56 -1.37
N ALA A 92 30.96 -57.28 -1.14
CA ALA A 92 32.08 -58.09 -1.65
C ALA A 92 32.03 -59.55 -1.20
N ARG A 93 31.65 -59.79 0.08
CA ARG A 93 31.52 -61.17 0.61
C ARG A 93 30.33 -61.91 0.01
N SER A 94 29.29 -61.20 -0.40
CA SER A 94 28.06 -61.75 -0.98
C SER A 94 28.08 -61.79 -2.50
N GLY A 95 29.19 -61.42 -3.16
CA GLY A 95 29.35 -61.47 -4.61
C GLY A 95 28.59 -60.34 -5.38
N TYR A 96 28.18 -59.30 -4.67
CA TYR A 96 27.56 -58.12 -5.28
C TYR A 96 28.61 -57.04 -5.58
N ASP A 97 28.25 -56.13 -6.49
CA ASP A 97 29.09 -54.98 -6.82
C ASP A 97 29.28 -54.06 -5.61
N MET A 98 30.53 -53.71 -5.29
CA MET A 98 30.93 -52.88 -4.15
C MET A 98 30.48 -51.41 -4.29
N ASP A 99 30.13 -50.96 -5.51
CA ASP A 99 29.68 -49.61 -5.77
C ASP A 99 28.16 -49.43 -5.47
N ILE A 100 27.42 -50.51 -5.23
CA ILE A 100 26.01 -50.47 -4.86
C ILE A 100 25.90 -50.33 -3.34
N LEU A 101 25.77 -49.06 -2.89
CA LEU A 101 25.50 -48.73 -1.50
C LEU A 101 23.99 -48.50 -1.29
N PRO A 102 23.45 -48.76 -0.08
CA PRO A 102 22.09 -48.37 0.25
C PRO A 102 21.85 -46.87 -0.02
N PRO A 103 20.78 -46.51 -0.74
CA PRO A 103 20.47 -45.11 -1.12
C PRO A 103 20.47 -44.15 0.07
N ASP A 104 19.90 -44.58 1.19
CA ASP A 104 19.85 -43.82 2.42
C ASP A 104 21.25 -43.45 2.96
N LEU A 105 22.17 -44.38 2.91
CA LEU A 105 23.55 -44.16 3.39
C LEU A 105 24.31 -43.17 2.51
N VAL A 106 24.05 -43.18 1.21
CA VAL A 106 24.62 -42.22 0.26
C VAL A 106 24.05 -40.82 0.54
N THR A 107 22.74 -40.70 0.72
CA THR A 107 22.05 -39.44 1.04
C THR A 107 22.57 -38.86 2.36
N TYR A 108 22.57 -39.64 3.44
CA TYR A 108 23.08 -39.19 4.75
C TYR A 108 24.54 -38.72 4.70
N SER A 109 25.36 -39.38 3.89
CA SER A 109 26.77 -38.99 3.71
C SER A 109 26.90 -37.64 3.00
N ASN A 110 26.10 -37.42 1.96
CA ASN A 110 26.13 -36.18 1.21
C ASN A 110 25.59 -35.03 2.07
N ASP A 111 24.49 -35.23 2.77
CA ASP A 111 23.90 -34.23 3.67
C ASP A 111 24.87 -33.83 4.79
N ALA A 112 25.54 -34.82 5.41
CA ALA A 112 26.50 -34.57 6.47
C ALA A 112 27.73 -33.80 5.97
N LYS A 113 28.21 -34.09 4.75
CA LYS A 113 29.32 -33.35 4.11
C LYS A 113 28.93 -31.93 3.74
N THR A 114 27.74 -31.73 3.16
CA THR A 114 27.20 -30.40 2.83
C THR A 114 27.07 -29.57 4.11
N LEU A 115 26.49 -30.14 5.17
CA LEU A 115 26.37 -29.46 6.45
C LEU A 115 27.74 -29.08 7.03
N LEU A 116 28.75 -29.95 6.91
CA LEU A 116 30.12 -29.65 7.36
C LEU A 116 30.72 -28.50 6.56
N GLU A 117 30.51 -28.48 5.25
CA GLU A 117 30.96 -27.40 4.35
C GLU A 117 30.28 -26.07 4.70
N ASP A 118 28.96 -26.06 4.92
CA ASP A 118 28.22 -24.88 5.30
C ASP A 118 28.72 -24.27 6.62
N LEU A 119 29.01 -25.13 7.62
CA LEU A 119 29.55 -24.70 8.90
C LEU A 119 30.97 -24.17 8.82
N GLN A 120 31.78 -24.63 7.84
CA GLN A 120 33.19 -24.24 7.70
C GLN A 120 33.41 -23.06 6.73
N SER A 121 32.63 -22.98 5.64
CA SER A 121 32.92 -22.06 4.53
C SER A 121 31.86 -20.95 4.37
N ARG A 122 30.59 -21.19 4.75
CA ARG A 122 29.48 -20.28 4.49
C ARG A 122 29.08 -19.42 5.70
N ASN A 123 29.87 -19.37 6.75
CA ASN A 123 29.61 -18.64 8.00
C ASN A 123 28.26 -19.04 8.69
N GLU A 124 27.76 -20.24 8.39
CA GLU A 124 26.61 -20.82 9.07
C GLU A 124 26.98 -21.26 10.48
N ARG A 125 26.05 -21.14 11.42
CA ARG A 125 26.18 -21.63 12.78
C ARG A 125 25.15 -22.72 13.05
N MET A 126 25.41 -23.57 14.04
CA MET A 126 24.51 -24.62 14.45
C MET A 126 23.73 -24.23 15.68
N PHE A 127 22.44 -24.49 15.63
CA PHE A 127 21.50 -24.33 16.74
C PHE A 127 20.82 -25.65 17.05
N LEU A 128 20.42 -25.83 18.30
CA LEU A 128 19.53 -26.90 18.72
C LEU A 128 18.14 -26.34 18.94
N LEU A 129 17.18 -26.83 18.17
CA LEU A 129 15.79 -26.36 18.17
C LEU A 129 14.88 -27.40 18.83
N THR A 130 14.06 -26.96 19.78
CA THR A 130 12.86 -27.68 20.25
C THR A 130 11.63 -26.87 19.79
N PHE A 131 10.78 -27.48 18.99
CA PHE A 131 9.53 -26.85 18.50
C PHE A 131 8.35 -27.50 19.22
N LEU A 132 7.71 -26.75 20.10
CA LEU A 132 6.54 -27.18 20.88
C LEU A 132 5.27 -26.56 20.35
N VAL A 133 4.20 -27.34 20.36
CA VAL A 133 2.84 -26.91 20.03
C VAL A 133 1.93 -27.36 21.18
N VAL A 134 1.29 -26.39 21.83
CA VAL A 134 0.29 -26.65 22.87
C VAL A 134 -1.05 -26.18 22.34
N ASN A 135 -1.97 -27.12 22.17
CA ASN A 135 -3.36 -26.85 21.81
C ASN A 135 -4.23 -26.87 23.06
N MET A 136 -5.20 -25.96 23.13
CA MET A 136 -6.20 -25.92 24.22
C MET A 136 -7.60 -25.80 23.63
N ALA A 137 -8.59 -26.45 24.25
CA ALA A 137 -9.98 -26.40 23.82
C ALA A 137 -10.95 -26.62 24.96
N PRO A 138 -12.18 -26.07 24.91
CA PRO A 138 -13.21 -26.29 25.96
C PRO A 138 -13.61 -27.76 26.12
N THR A 139 -13.59 -28.53 25.04
CA THR A 139 -13.95 -29.95 25.05
C THR A 139 -12.84 -30.83 24.49
N ARG A 140 -12.78 -32.06 24.97
CA ARG A 140 -11.81 -33.04 24.45
C ARG A 140 -11.99 -33.32 22.95
N ARG A 141 -13.22 -33.27 22.43
CA ARG A 141 -13.52 -33.53 21.02
C ARG A 141 -12.97 -32.39 20.13
N GLU A 142 -13.14 -31.16 20.55
CA GLU A 142 -12.56 -30.00 19.85
C GLU A 142 -11.04 -30.06 19.84
N LEU A 143 -10.42 -30.36 21.00
CA LEU A 143 -8.98 -30.54 21.08
C LEU A 143 -8.46 -31.62 20.12
N ASP A 144 -9.13 -32.78 20.03
CA ASP A 144 -8.74 -33.86 19.13
C ASP A 144 -8.92 -33.43 17.66
N ASN A 145 -9.92 -32.62 17.31
CA ASN A 145 -10.10 -32.05 15.97
C ASN A 145 -8.99 -31.06 15.62
N ASP A 146 -8.63 -30.18 16.55
CA ASP A 146 -7.56 -29.21 16.34
C ASP A 146 -6.21 -29.90 16.13
N LEU A 147 -5.91 -30.89 16.95
CA LEU A 147 -4.69 -31.70 16.80
C LEU A 147 -4.65 -32.47 15.47
N PHE A 148 -5.80 -32.94 14.99
CA PHE A 148 -5.90 -33.59 13.67
C PHE A 148 -5.62 -32.57 12.54
N THR A 149 -6.17 -31.37 12.64
CA THR A 149 -5.94 -30.28 11.66
C THR A 149 -4.48 -29.85 11.66
N VAL A 150 -3.87 -29.60 12.83
CA VAL A 150 -2.43 -29.30 12.95
C VAL A 150 -1.58 -30.40 12.32
N SER A 151 -1.91 -31.67 12.62
CA SER A 151 -1.19 -32.82 12.02
C SER A 151 -1.29 -32.85 10.50
N GLY A 152 -2.45 -32.50 9.93
CA GLY A 152 -2.64 -32.38 8.48
C GLY A 152 -1.81 -31.28 7.85
N ILE A 153 -1.72 -30.11 8.50
CA ILE A 153 -0.90 -28.99 8.02
C ILE A 153 0.58 -29.37 8.02
N VAL A 154 1.10 -29.87 9.14
CA VAL A 154 2.54 -30.17 9.26
C VAL A 154 2.99 -31.29 8.32
N GLN A 155 2.11 -32.25 7.99
CA GLN A 155 2.40 -33.33 7.03
C GLN A 155 2.64 -32.81 5.62
N LYS A 156 1.99 -31.73 5.18
CA LYS A 156 2.25 -31.09 3.88
C LYS A 156 3.71 -30.66 3.73
N TYR A 157 4.38 -30.36 4.85
CA TYR A 157 5.77 -29.89 4.90
C TYR A 157 6.75 -30.97 5.35
N ASN A 158 6.42 -32.25 5.18
CA ASN A 158 7.25 -33.37 5.62
C ASN A 158 7.64 -33.27 7.10
N CYS A 159 6.71 -32.83 7.93
CA CYS A 159 6.85 -32.81 9.39
C CYS A 159 5.79 -33.71 10.03
N THR A 160 6.04 -34.15 11.26
CA THR A 160 5.08 -34.96 12.02
C THR A 160 4.87 -34.34 13.39
N LEU A 161 3.61 -34.10 13.75
CA LEU A 161 3.25 -33.69 15.11
C LEU A 161 3.21 -34.93 16.00
N LYS A 162 4.00 -34.95 17.07
CA LYS A 162 4.01 -36.03 18.06
C LYS A 162 3.65 -35.50 19.43
N ARG A 163 2.68 -36.16 20.10
CA ARG A 163 2.33 -35.82 21.49
C ARG A 163 3.47 -36.19 22.44
N LEU A 164 3.66 -35.39 23.46
CA LEU A 164 4.62 -35.65 24.53
C LEU A 164 4.03 -36.68 25.53
N ASP A 165 4.18 -37.96 25.22
CA ASP A 165 3.63 -39.03 26.07
C ASP A 165 4.35 -39.04 27.43
N PHE A 166 3.56 -38.95 28.53
CA PHE A 166 4.03 -38.86 29.91
C PHE A 166 4.88 -37.63 30.27
N GLN A 167 4.95 -36.62 29.37
CA GLN A 167 5.72 -35.37 29.52
C GLN A 167 4.80 -34.14 29.30
N GLN A 168 3.51 -34.27 29.60
CA GLN A 168 2.55 -33.19 29.34
C GLN A 168 2.78 -31.98 30.27
N GLU A 169 3.19 -32.19 31.49
CA GLU A 169 3.55 -31.15 32.46
C GLU A 169 4.80 -30.41 32.00
N ASP A 170 5.89 -31.12 31.67
CA ASP A 170 7.11 -30.52 31.18
C ASP A 170 6.88 -29.77 29.87
N GLY A 171 6.06 -30.31 28.95
CA GLY A 171 5.68 -29.68 27.70
C GLY A 171 4.91 -28.37 27.91
N PHE A 172 3.92 -28.38 28.83
CA PHE A 172 3.17 -27.19 29.18
C PHE A 172 4.06 -26.13 29.85
N LEU A 173 4.86 -26.50 30.85
CA LEU A 173 5.79 -25.56 31.50
C LEU A 173 6.81 -24.98 30.53
N SER A 174 7.32 -25.80 29.61
CA SER A 174 8.23 -25.33 28.56
C SER A 174 7.58 -24.43 27.52
N SER A 175 6.25 -24.44 27.41
CA SER A 175 5.52 -23.55 26.51
C SER A 175 5.30 -22.14 27.07
N LEU A 176 5.45 -21.97 28.37
CA LEU A 176 5.30 -20.69 29.05
C LEU A 176 6.55 -19.81 28.84
N PRO A 177 6.42 -18.46 28.83
CA PRO A 177 7.53 -17.54 28.61
C PRO A 177 8.45 -17.41 29.85
N LEU A 178 8.86 -18.55 30.41
CA LEU A 178 9.69 -18.62 31.62
C LEU A 178 11.19 -18.82 31.30
N GLY A 179 11.54 -18.95 30.02
CA GLY A 179 12.93 -19.24 29.60
C GLY A 179 13.42 -20.63 29.98
N HIS A 180 12.53 -21.55 30.33
CA HIS A 180 12.84 -22.92 30.72
C HIS A 180 12.41 -23.90 29.62
N ASN A 181 13.27 -24.89 29.32
CA ASN A 181 12.93 -26.01 28.44
C ASN A 181 13.25 -27.34 29.16
N GLY A 182 12.21 -28.03 29.64
CA GLY A 182 12.29 -29.35 30.23
C GLY A 182 12.32 -30.50 29.18
N ILE A 183 12.14 -30.19 27.91
CA ILE A 183 12.08 -31.18 26.83
C ILE A 183 13.45 -31.39 26.20
N GLU A 184 13.97 -32.61 26.26
CA GLU A 184 15.29 -32.94 25.70
C GLU A 184 15.28 -33.25 24.19
N ILE A 185 14.11 -33.27 23.55
CA ILE A 185 13.99 -33.51 22.11
C ILE A 185 14.45 -32.25 21.35
N LYS A 186 15.66 -32.33 20.77
CA LYS A 186 16.31 -31.22 20.10
C LYS A 186 16.72 -31.63 18.68
N ARG A 187 16.48 -30.76 17.70
CA ARG A 187 16.99 -30.91 16.32
C ARG A 187 18.11 -29.92 16.05
N GLY A 188 19.22 -30.41 15.50
CA GLY A 188 20.27 -29.51 14.99
C GLY A 188 19.84 -28.85 13.69
N MET A 189 19.97 -27.53 13.59
CA MET A 189 19.63 -26.72 12.42
C MET A 189 20.70 -25.65 12.20
N THR A 190 20.88 -25.24 10.95
CA THR A 190 21.78 -24.14 10.59
C THR A 190 21.12 -22.78 10.80
N THR A 191 21.89 -21.69 10.70
CA THR A 191 21.35 -20.32 10.80
C THR A 191 20.23 -20.08 9.80
N SER A 192 20.44 -20.40 8.53
CA SER A 192 19.45 -20.20 7.46
C SER A 192 18.18 -21.03 7.70
N SER A 193 18.32 -22.30 8.10
CA SER A 193 17.16 -23.16 8.41
C SER A 193 16.41 -22.71 9.67
N THR A 194 17.09 -22.13 10.66
CA THR A 194 16.47 -21.62 11.87
C THR A 194 15.76 -20.28 11.62
N ALA A 195 16.29 -19.45 10.72
CA ALA A 195 15.72 -18.15 10.36
C ALA A 195 14.31 -18.25 9.74
N ILE A 196 13.96 -19.39 9.14
CA ILE A 196 12.62 -19.67 8.60
C ILE A 196 11.52 -19.55 9.67
N PHE A 197 11.85 -19.83 10.93
CA PHE A 197 10.88 -19.75 12.02
C PHE A 197 10.73 -18.34 12.61
N VAL A 198 11.41 -17.33 12.07
CA VAL A 198 11.12 -15.95 12.45
C VAL A 198 9.78 -15.54 11.82
N PRO A 199 8.75 -15.26 12.62
CA PRO A 199 7.43 -14.93 12.09
C PRO A 199 7.42 -13.51 11.52
N PHE A 200 7.93 -13.34 10.30
CA PHE A 200 7.77 -12.09 9.53
C PHE A 200 6.35 -11.95 8.97
N MET A 201 5.36 -12.32 9.76
CA MET A 201 3.97 -12.46 9.31
C MET A 201 3.23 -11.14 9.23
N THR A 202 3.67 -10.13 9.99
CA THR A 202 3.01 -8.83 10.04
C THR A 202 4.02 -7.72 9.83
N GLN A 203 3.79 -6.93 8.80
CA GLN A 203 4.46 -5.65 8.65
C GLN A 203 3.72 -4.63 9.51
N GLU A 204 4.47 -3.91 10.35
CA GLU A 204 3.94 -2.86 11.20
C GLU A 204 4.39 -1.49 10.68
N LEU A 205 3.51 -0.51 10.76
CA LEU A 205 3.79 0.86 10.37
C LEU A 205 3.35 1.81 11.48
N ARG A 206 4.28 2.16 12.35
CA ARG A 206 4.07 3.10 13.43
C ARG A 206 5.18 4.13 13.44
N MET A 207 4.81 5.36 13.13
CA MET A 207 5.70 6.51 13.13
C MET A 207 5.28 7.49 14.22
N ASP A 208 6.25 8.20 14.78
CA ASP A 208 6.04 9.28 15.75
C ASP A 208 6.05 10.65 15.07
N GLY A 209 5.63 11.68 15.80
CA GLY A 209 5.59 13.08 15.37
C GLY A 209 4.32 13.40 14.57
N GLU A 210 4.46 14.06 13.41
CA GLU A 210 3.34 14.43 12.52
C GLU A 210 2.78 13.23 11.74
N ALA A 211 2.60 12.09 12.42
CA ALA A 211 2.03 10.91 11.80
C ALA A 211 0.49 10.98 11.79
N VAL A 212 -0.07 10.56 10.69
CA VAL A 212 -1.52 10.49 10.43
C VAL A 212 -2.00 9.06 10.68
N TYR A 213 -3.16 8.91 11.28
CA TYR A 213 -3.78 7.62 11.53
C TYR A 213 -4.47 7.08 10.27
N TYR A 214 -4.06 5.89 9.84
CA TYR A 214 -4.59 5.23 8.64
C TYR A 214 -5.47 4.00 8.90
N GLY A 215 -5.64 3.57 10.13
CA GLY A 215 -6.48 2.43 10.46
C GLY A 215 -5.81 1.45 11.40
N LEU A 216 -6.33 0.24 11.45
CA LEU A 216 -5.74 -0.89 12.14
C LEU A 216 -5.17 -1.88 11.12
N ASN A 217 -4.05 -2.48 11.45
CA ASN A 217 -3.54 -3.62 10.72
C ASN A 217 -4.54 -4.77 10.85
N ALA A 218 -5.02 -5.33 9.74
CA ALA A 218 -6.04 -6.37 9.77
C ALA A 218 -5.55 -7.70 10.40
N LEU A 219 -4.24 -7.90 10.48
CA LEU A 219 -3.62 -9.10 11.07
C LEU A 219 -3.31 -8.93 12.56
N SER A 220 -2.56 -7.88 12.91
CA SER A 220 -2.11 -7.66 14.29
C SER A 220 -3.06 -6.81 15.13
N HIS A 221 -4.04 -6.15 14.50
CA HIS A 221 -4.94 -5.14 15.10
C HIS A 221 -4.21 -3.93 15.68
N ASN A 222 -2.93 -3.76 15.40
CA ASN A 222 -2.16 -2.60 15.81
C ASN A 222 -2.52 -1.36 14.98
N VAL A 223 -2.34 -0.19 15.62
CA VAL A 223 -2.62 1.11 14.99
C VAL A 223 -1.59 1.41 13.90
N ILE A 224 -2.06 1.76 12.71
CA ILE A 224 -1.23 2.21 11.61
C ILE A 224 -1.12 3.75 11.68
N MET A 225 0.11 4.23 11.89
CA MET A 225 0.47 5.64 11.95
C MET A 225 1.60 5.93 10.98
N ALA A 226 1.40 6.84 10.02
CA ALA A 226 2.40 7.16 9.02
C ALA A 226 2.45 8.65 8.67
N ASN A 227 3.62 9.12 8.26
CA ASN A 227 3.82 10.48 7.77
C ASN A 227 4.23 10.44 6.30
N ARG A 228 3.30 10.75 5.40
CA ARG A 228 3.53 10.73 3.95
C ARG A 228 4.61 11.73 3.49
N LYS A 229 4.82 12.84 4.22
CA LYS A 229 5.89 13.80 3.92
C LYS A 229 7.30 13.19 4.02
N LYS A 230 7.46 12.03 4.70
CA LYS A 230 8.73 11.29 4.79
C LYS A 230 8.98 10.35 3.60
N LEU A 231 8.00 10.11 2.75
CA LEU A 231 8.17 9.32 1.54
C LEU A 231 8.99 10.10 0.50
N LYS A 232 9.72 9.36 -0.33
CA LYS A 232 10.42 9.93 -1.48
C LYS A 232 9.44 10.56 -2.47
N ASN A 233 8.31 9.89 -2.68
CA ASN A 233 7.18 10.37 -3.49
C ASN A 233 5.91 10.37 -2.62
N PRO A 234 5.55 11.51 -1.98
CA PRO A 234 4.39 11.59 -1.09
C PRO A 234 3.04 11.52 -1.81
N ASN A 235 3.06 11.45 -3.13
CA ASN A 235 1.87 11.32 -3.96
C ASN A 235 1.06 10.10 -3.54
N GLY A 236 -0.27 10.22 -3.52
CA GLY A 236 -1.18 9.17 -3.06
C GLY A 236 -2.27 8.81 -4.05
N LEU A 237 -2.64 7.53 -4.06
CA LEU A 237 -3.76 7.01 -4.83
C LEU A 237 -4.73 6.29 -3.89
N PHE A 238 -6.03 6.60 -4.03
CA PHE A 238 -7.11 5.89 -3.36
C PHE A 238 -7.96 5.21 -4.44
N LEU A 239 -7.89 3.89 -4.50
CA LEU A 239 -8.51 3.08 -5.54
C LEU A 239 -9.56 2.15 -4.91
N GLY A 240 -10.75 2.10 -5.51
CA GLY A 240 -11.81 1.21 -5.03
C GLY A 240 -13.12 1.40 -5.79
N VAL A 241 -13.87 0.32 -5.91
CA VAL A 241 -15.22 0.36 -6.52
C VAL A 241 -16.18 1.27 -5.72
N PRO A 242 -17.29 1.71 -6.31
CA PRO A 242 -18.34 2.43 -5.58
C PRO A 242 -18.75 1.68 -4.31
N GLY A 243 -18.89 2.39 -3.19
CA GLY A 243 -19.27 1.80 -1.90
C GLY A 243 -18.15 1.09 -1.13
N SER A 244 -16.93 1.00 -1.67
CA SER A 244 -15.77 0.40 -0.97
C SER A 244 -15.23 1.20 0.22
N GLY A 245 -15.66 2.48 0.38
CA GLY A 245 -15.17 3.36 1.44
C GLY A 245 -14.06 4.33 1.02
N LYS A 246 -13.77 4.48 -0.28
CA LYS A 246 -12.72 5.35 -0.82
C LYS A 246 -12.81 6.80 -0.31
N SER A 247 -13.97 7.46 -0.51
CA SER A 247 -14.18 8.85 -0.06
C SER A 247 -14.13 8.96 1.47
N PHE A 248 -14.52 7.92 2.20
CA PHE A 248 -14.41 7.87 3.66
C PHE A 248 -12.93 7.81 4.11
N ALA A 249 -12.12 6.96 3.47
CA ALA A 249 -10.67 6.86 3.77
C ALA A 249 -9.97 8.21 3.56
N ALA A 250 -10.26 8.90 2.44
CA ALA A 250 -9.69 10.21 2.15
C ALA A 250 -10.19 11.30 3.11
N LYS A 251 -11.50 11.35 3.43
CA LYS A 251 -12.06 12.27 4.44
C LYS A 251 -11.41 12.06 5.81
N ARG A 252 -11.14 10.82 6.18
CA ARG A 252 -10.46 10.48 7.43
C ARG A 252 -9.01 10.95 7.43
N GLU A 253 -8.25 10.73 6.35
CA GLU A 253 -6.91 11.29 6.21
C GLU A 253 -6.94 12.81 6.34
N LEU A 254 -7.85 13.49 5.63
CA LEU A 254 -8.03 14.94 5.68
C LEU A 254 -8.25 15.44 7.13
N VAL A 255 -9.16 14.81 7.88
CA VAL A 255 -9.43 15.18 9.28
C VAL A 255 -8.20 14.97 10.14
N ASN A 256 -7.51 13.84 9.99
CA ASN A 256 -6.30 13.57 10.76
C ASN A 256 -5.15 14.55 10.40
N VAL A 257 -4.98 14.91 9.13
CA VAL A 257 -4.04 15.96 8.71
C VAL A 257 -4.41 17.30 9.34
N PHE A 258 -5.69 17.66 9.32
CA PHE A 258 -6.17 18.89 9.97
C PHE A 258 -5.87 18.92 11.48
N LEU A 259 -5.98 17.79 12.17
CA LEU A 259 -5.74 17.70 13.61
C LEU A 259 -4.25 17.60 13.96
N ALA A 260 -3.46 16.88 13.17
CA ALA A 260 -2.06 16.57 13.49
C ALA A 260 -1.04 17.60 12.96
N THR A 261 -1.40 18.40 11.96
CA THR A 261 -0.49 19.36 11.31
C THR A 261 -1.07 20.77 11.29
N ARG A 262 -0.30 21.71 10.73
CA ARG A 262 -0.76 23.07 10.40
C ARG A 262 -0.81 23.30 8.88
N ASP A 263 -0.65 22.24 8.10
CA ASP A 263 -0.63 22.29 6.65
C ASP A 263 -1.97 22.80 6.08
N ARG A 264 -1.94 23.33 4.87
CA ARG A 264 -3.13 23.72 4.12
C ARG A 264 -3.73 22.50 3.41
N ILE A 265 -5.04 22.49 3.25
CA ILE A 265 -5.77 21.37 2.64
C ILE A 265 -6.70 21.93 1.56
N ILE A 266 -6.55 21.41 0.34
CA ILE A 266 -7.39 21.78 -0.80
C ILE A 266 -8.05 20.51 -1.36
N VAL A 267 -9.37 20.56 -1.55
CA VAL A 267 -10.16 19.46 -2.12
C VAL A 267 -10.82 19.91 -3.41
N VAL A 268 -10.58 19.21 -4.49
CA VAL A 268 -11.33 19.35 -5.75
C VAL A 268 -12.42 18.27 -5.77
N ASP A 269 -13.67 18.69 -5.65
CA ASP A 269 -14.83 17.84 -5.36
C ASP A 269 -15.93 18.00 -6.42
N PRO A 270 -15.87 17.25 -7.53
CA PRO A 270 -16.86 17.38 -8.59
C PRO A 270 -18.30 17.03 -8.19
N MET A 271 -18.46 16.25 -7.12
CA MET A 271 -19.76 15.74 -6.70
C MET A 271 -20.32 16.47 -5.46
N GLY A 272 -19.52 17.25 -4.75
CA GLY A 272 -19.94 17.99 -3.55
C GLY A 272 -19.99 17.15 -2.27
N GLU A 273 -19.29 16.02 -2.23
CA GLU A 273 -19.30 15.10 -1.09
C GLU A 273 -18.49 15.59 0.12
N TYR A 274 -17.48 16.45 -0.09
CA TYR A 274 -16.58 16.95 0.95
C TYR A 274 -17.04 18.28 1.56
N ALA A 275 -17.88 19.02 0.87
CA ALA A 275 -18.34 20.33 1.30
C ALA A 275 -18.95 20.36 2.73
N PRO A 276 -19.78 19.38 3.17
CA PRO A 276 -20.30 19.36 4.53
C PRO A 276 -19.20 19.21 5.58
N LEU A 277 -18.21 18.35 5.31
CA LEU A 277 -17.07 18.15 6.20
C LEU A 277 -16.21 19.42 6.32
N VAL A 278 -15.88 20.05 5.19
CA VAL A 278 -15.08 21.27 5.14
C VAL A 278 -15.76 22.41 5.90
N ARG A 279 -17.07 22.61 5.72
CA ARG A 279 -17.84 23.59 6.51
C ARG A 279 -17.77 23.31 8.01
N ARG A 280 -17.82 22.04 8.41
CA ARG A 280 -17.73 21.62 9.83
C ARG A 280 -16.34 21.88 10.43
N LEU A 281 -15.29 21.82 9.62
CA LEU A 281 -13.91 22.19 10.02
C LEU A 281 -13.66 23.71 10.03
N GLY A 282 -14.67 24.54 9.72
CA GLY A 282 -14.53 25.99 9.59
C GLY A 282 -13.81 26.42 8.32
N GLY A 283 -13.73 25.53 7.31
CA GLY A 283 -13.09 25.80 6.03
C GLY A 283 -14.01 26.50 5.03
N GLN A 284 -13.43 26.89 3.90
CA GLN A 284 -14.11 27.60 2.81
C GLN A 284 -14.62 26.61 1.76
N VAL A 285 -15.84 26.84 1.28
CA VAL A 285 -16.42 26.09 0.16
C VAL A 285 -16.67 27.06 -0.99
N ILE A 286 -16.01 26.79 -2.13
CA ILE A 286 -16.12 27.56 -3.37
C ILE A 286 -16.93 26.70 -4.35
N GLU A 287 -18.09 27.18 -4.77
CA GLU A 287 -18.94 26.46 -5.72
C GLU A 287 -18.78 27.09 -7.11
N ILE A 288 -18.29 26.32 -8.08
CA ILE A 288 -18.19 26.71 -9.49
C ILE A 288 -19.37 26.06 -10.22
N ALA A 289 -20.37 26.85 -10.49
CA ALA A 289 -21.61 26.44 -11.14
C ALA A 289 -22.18 27.60 -11.98
N PRO A 290 -23.04 27.35 -12.97
CA PRO A 290 -23.61 28.41 -13.83
C PRO A 290 -24.29 29.56 -13.05
N ASP A 291 -24.93 29.23 -11.95
CA ASP A 291 -25.66 30.19 -11.12
C ASP A 291 -24.86 30.67 -9.89
N SER A 292 -23.58 30.29 -9.79
CA SER A 292 -22.72 30.68 -8.66
C SER A 292 -22.14 32.09 -8.86
N PRO A 293 -21.99 32.87 -7.79
CA PRO A 293 -21.25 34.13 -7.83
C PRO A 293 -19.71 33.92 -7.92
N HIS A 294 -19.21 32.67 -7.78
CA HIS A 294 -17.81 32.37 -7.77
C HIS A 294 -17.30 32.06 -9.18
N HIS A 295 -16.21 32.72 -9.58
CA HIS A 295 -15.57 32.55 -10.88
C HIS A 295 -14.08 32.30 -10.74
N ILE A 296 -13.55 31.45 -11.60
CA ILE A 296 -12.12 31.18 -11.78
C ILE A 296 -11.79 31.34 -13.27
N SER A 297 -10.87 32.25 -13.60
CA SER A 297 -10.44 32.48 -14.98
C SER A 297 -9.31 31.51 -15.37
N PRO A 298 -9.41 30.82 -16.51
CA PRO A 298 -8.29 30.05 -17.04
C PRO A 298 -7.14 30.93 -17.53
N MET A 299 -7.39 32.24 -17.64
CA MET A 299 -6.42 33.22 -18.17
C MET A 299 -5.58 33.88 -17.06
N ASP A 300 -5.76 33.54 -15.78
CA ASP A 300 -4.93 34.10 -14.72
C ASP A 300 -3.47 33.67 -14.86
N LEU A 301 -2.56 34.64 -14.85
CA LEU A 301 -1.11 34.43 -14.94
C LEU A 301 -0.45 34.73 -13.60
N GLN A 302 0.33 33.78 -13.08
CA GLN A 302 1.13 33.98 -11.88
C GLN A 302 2.54 34.44 -12.22
N MET A 303 2.89 35.66 -11.86
CA MET A 303 4.20 36.27 -12.16
C MET A 303 5.31 35.89 -11.15
N ASN A 304 4.98 35.25 -10.03
CA ASN A 304 5.92 35.02 -8.91
C ASN A 304 6.51 33.60 -8.88
N ILE A 305 6.81 33.00 -10.01
CA ILE A 305 7.43 31.67 -10.06
C ILE A 305 8.94 31.84 -10.17
N ASN A 306 9.66 31.46 -9.11
CA ASN A 306 11.14 31.35 -9.09
C ASN A 306 11.60 30.06 -9.76
N ASP A 307 11.00 29.66 -10.87
CA ASP A 307 11.35 28.45 -11.61
C ASP A 307 12.15 28.79 -12.88
N GLU A 308 12.91 27.83 -13.36
CA GLU A 308 13.70 27.91 -14.60
C GLU A 308 12.81 28.10 -15.84
N ASP A 309 11.52 27.74 -15.76
CA ASP A 309 10.56 27.87 -16.85
C ASP A 309 9.84 29.23 -16.83
N SER A 310 9.67 29.81 -18.01
CA SER A 310 8.91 31.05 -18.16
C SER A 310 7.44 30.85 -17.79
N PRO A 311 6.85 31.70 -16.90
CA PRO A 311 5.43 31.64 -16.54
C PRO A 311 4.51 31.65 -17.77
N LEU A 312 4.88 32.38 -18.80
CA LEU A 312 4.12 32.46 -20.06
C LEU A 312 4.15 31.13 -20.84
N SER A 313 5.29 30.43 -20.83
CA SER A 313 5.37 29.12 -21.50
C SER A 313 4.46 28.08 -20.81
N MET A 314 4.48 28.04 -19.49
CA MET A 314 3.60 27.14 -18.73
C MET A 314 2.12 27.48 -18.97
N LYS A 315 1.78 28.79 -19.05
CA LYS A 315 0.42 29.23 -19.35
C LYS A 315 0.01 28.87 -20.79
N ALA A 316 0.94 28.96 -21.74
CA ALA A 316 0.67 28.56 -23.13
C ALA A 316 0.39 27.04 -23.22
N ASP A 317 1.16 26.20 -22.52
CA ASP A 317 0.93 24.75 -22.46
C ASP A 317 -0.42 24.42 -21.82
N PHE A 318 -0.77 25.11 -20.73
CA PHE A 318 -2.09 24.97 -20.11
C PHE A 318 -3.22 25.36 -21.09
N LEU A 319 -3.13 26.51 -21.76
CA LEU A 319 -4.16 26.98 -22.69
C LEU A 319 -4.24 26.10 -23.95
N LEU A 320 -3.14 25.53 -24.42
CA LEU A 320 -3.14 24.51 -25.47
C LEU A 320 -3.94 23.28 -25.04
N SER A 321 -3.73 22.78 -23.81
CA SER A 321 -4.48 21.64 -23.30
C SER A 321 -5.96 21.96 -23.07
N LEU A 322 -6.28 23.19 -22.67
CA LEU A 322 -7.66 23.68 -22.55
C LEU A 322 -8.36 23.75 -23.94
N CYS A 323 -7.68 24.31 -24.94
CA CYS A 323 -8.20 24.33 -26.30
C CYS A 323 -8.37 22.92 -26.88
N GLU A 324 -7.49 21.97 -26.55
CA GLU A 324 -7.65 20.56 -26.93
C GLU A 324 -8.96 19.96 -26.38
N LEU A 325 -9.29 20.24 -25.12
CA LEU A 325 -10.56 19.80 -24.51
C LEU A 325 -11.79 20.40 -25.19
N ILE A 326 -11.67 21.63 -25.71
CA ILE A 326 -12.78 22.37 -26.33
C ILE A 326 -12.94 21.99 -27.81
N VAL A 327 -11.85 21.92 -28.56
CA VAL A 327 -11.83 21.86 -30.02
C VAL A 327 -11.48 20.47 -30.55
N GLY A 328 -10.60 19.74 -29.84
CA GLY A 328 -9.82 18.63 -30.38
C GLY A 328 -10.60 17.40 -30.82
N GLY A 329 -11.75 17.10 -30.21
CA GLY A 329 -12.50 15.88 -30.53
C GLY A 329 -11.66 14.60 -30.39
N LYS A 330 -11.83 13.62 -31.31
CA LYS A 330 -11.08 12.37 -31.28
C LYS A 330 -9.67 12.45 -31.86
N GLU A 331 -9.40 13.42 -32.70
CA GLU A 331 -8.11 13.57 -33.44
C GLU A 331 -7.17 14.59 -32.78
N GLY A 332 -7.63 15.30 -31.75
CA GLY A 332 -6.87 16.35 -31.09
C GLY A 332 -6.70 17.60 -31.96
N LEU A 333 -5.92 18.59 -31.46
CA LEU A 333 -5.55 19.79 -32.20
C LEU A 333 -4.51 19.48 -33.27
N GLN A 334 -4.72 19.98 -34.45
CA GLN A 334 -3.76 19.88 -35.55
C GLN A 334 -2.49 20.73 -35.27
N PRO A 335 -1.32 20.38 -35.81
CA PRO A 335 -0.08 21.12 -35.57
C PRO A 335 -0.18 22.62 -35.88
N ILE A 336 -0.92 23.00 -36.94
CA ILE A 336 -1.14 24.40 -37.34
C ILE A 336 -1.97 25.12 -36.26
N GLU A 337 -3.02 24.48 -35.77
CA GLU A 337 -3.88 25.01 -34.68
C GLU A 337 -3.06 25.28 -33.42
N LYS A 338 -2.21 24.34 -33.01
CA LYS A 338 -1.30 24.51 -31.86
C LYS A 338 -0.40 25.73 -32.02
N THR A 339 0.20 25.90 -33.20
CA THR A 339 1.06 27.04 -33.49
C THR A 339 0.30 28.38 -33.45
N VAL A 340 -0.92 28.40 -33.98
CA VAL A 340 -1.75 29.61 -34.00
C VAL A 340 -2.19 29.97 -32.57
N ILE A 341 -2.61 28.98 -31.77
CA ILE A 341 -2.98 29.19 -30.36
C ILE A 341 -1.80 29.73 -29.56
N ASP A 342 -0.59 29.13 -29.66
CA ASP A 342 0.61 29.62 -28.96
C ASP A 342 0.94 31.07 -29.35
N ARG A 343 0.87 31.40 -30.64
CA ARG A 343 1.08 32.77 -31.12
C ARG A 343 0.05 33.74 -30.51
N CYS A 344 -1.23 33.40 -30.51
CA CYS A 344 -2.28 34.26 -29.98
C CYS A 344 -2.13 34.43 -28.44
N VAL A 345 -1.79 33.38 -27.70
CA VAL A 345 -1.50 33.47 -26.28
C VAL A 345 -0.40 34.49 -26.02
N ARG A 346 0.73 34.43 -26.75
CA ARG A 346 1.83 35.39 -26.59
C ARG A 346 1.40 36.84 -26.91
N LEU A 347 0.54 37.02 -27.90
CA LEU A 347 0.01 38.35 -28.24
C LEU A 347 -0.89 38.92 -27.17
N VAL A 348 -1.80 38.12 -26.62
CA VAL A 348 -2.75 38.52 -25.57
C VAL A 348 -2.02 38.89 -24.27
N TYR A 349 -0.95 38.18 -23.91
CA TYR A 349 -0.17 38.46 -22.69
C TYR A 349 0.97 39.45 -22.92
N ARG A 350 1.12 40.03 -24.11
CA ARG A 350 2.26 40.90 -24.47
C ARG A 350 2.43 42.09 -23.51
N GLU A 351 1.36 42.77 -23.16
CA GLU A 351 1.42 43.93 -22.25
C GLU A 351 1.87 43.53 -20.83
N MET A 352 1.38 42.40 -20.34
CA MET A 352 1.82 41.87 -19.04
C MET A 352 3.27 41.41 -19.07
N ALA A 353 3.71 40.78 -20.17
CA ALA A 353 5.09 40.34 -20.32
C ALA A 353 6.09 41.51 -20.40
N LEU A 354 5.64 42.68 -20.88
CA LEU A 354 6.41 43.92 -20.89
C LEU A 354 6.37 44.66 -19.54
N GLY A 355 5.62 44.19 -18.56
CA GLY A 355 5.52 44.80 -17.23
C GLY A 355 4.82 46.15 -17.22
N LEU A 356 3.90 46.42 -18.15
CA LEU A 356 3.18 47.67 -18.20
C LEU A 356 2.20 47.78 -17.03
N GLU A 357 2.25 48.86 -16.26
CA GLU A 357 1.35 49.09 -15.09
C GLU A 357 -0.14 49.11 -15.47
N THR A 358 -0.47 49.37 -16.71
CA THR A 358 -1.83 49.41 -17.26
C THR A 358 -2.32 48.06 -17.77
N ALA A 359 -1.47 47.03 -17.76
CA ALA A 359 -1.82 45.71 -18.30
C ALA A 359 -2.92 45.06 -17.41
N LYS A 360 -4.03 44.70 -18.04
CA LYS A 360 -5.10 43.96 -17.41
C LYS A 360 -4.89 42.46 -17.62
N THR A 361 -5.28 41.65 -16.67
CA THR A 361 -5.35 40.19 -16.87
C THR A 361 -6.33 39.90 -17.99
N PRO A 362 -5.91 39.24 -19.08
CA PRO A 362 -6.80 38.92 -20.18
C PRO A 362 -7.87 37.92 -19.77
N LEU A 363 -8.99 37.93 -20.49
CA LEU A 363 -10.05 36.95 -20.38
C LEU A 363 -10.03 35.98 -21.58
N LEU A 364 -10.82 34.92 -21.50
CA LEU A 364 -10.96 33.97 -22.60
C LEU A 364 -11.48 34.66 -23.89
N GLN A 365 -12.29 35.71 -23.71
CA GLN A 365 -12.74 36.59 -24.77
C GLN A 365 -11.60 37.25 -25.57
N ASP A 366 -10.53 37.67 -24.88
CA ASP A 366 -9.40 38.32 -25.54
C ASP A 366 -8.64 37.34 -26.45
N LEU A 367 -8.50 36.07 -26.00
CA LEU A 367 -7.94 34.99 -26.83
C LEU A 367 -8.83 34.70 -28.05
N TYR A 368 -10.15 34.63 -27.84
CA TYR A 368 -11.13 34.44 -28.92
C TYR A 368 -11.02 35.55 -29.98
N GLU A 369 -10.99 36.81 -29.57
CA GLU A 369 -10.87 37.94 -30.48
C GLU A 369 -9.56 37.96 -31.21
N GLU A 370 -8.45 37.62 -30.56
CA GLU A 370 -7.14 37.55 -31.20
C GLU A 370 -7.06 36.41 -32.22
N LEU A 371 -7.70 35.25 -31.95
CA LEU A 371 -7.84 34.16 -32.92
C LEU A 371 -8.62 34.60 -34.19
N LEU A 372 -9.68 35.39 -34.01
CA LEU A 372 -10.47 35.91 -35.14
C LEU A 372 -9.68 36.89 -36.02
N ARG A 373 -8.63 37.55 -35.48
CA ARG A 373 -7.74 38.46 -36.24
C ARG A 373 -6.71 37.72 -37.09
N GLN A 374 -6.49 36.44 -36.84
CA GLN A 374 -5.50 35.66 -37.60
C GLN A 374 -6.03 35.31 -39.00
N PRO A 375 -5.15 35.27 -40.02
CA PRO A 375 -5.57 35.00 -41.39
C PRO A 375 -5.85 33.53 -41.68
N GLU A 376 -5.35 32.59 -40.85
CA GLU A 376 -5.44 31.17 -41.08
C GLU A 376 -6.87 30.64 -40.82
N PRO A 377 -7.43 29.75 -41.66
CA PRO A 377 -8.73 29.15 -41.48
C PRO A 377 -8.80 28.27 -40.21
N GLU A 378 -7.68 27.69 -39.80
CA GLU A 378 -7.53 26.91 -38.57
C GLU A 378 -7.77 27.77 -37.32
N ALA A 379 -7.31 29.03 -37.33
CA ALA A 379 -7.59 29.99 -36.26
C ALA A 379 -9.09 30.24 -36.11
N ARG A 380 -9.79 30.39 -37.23
CA ARG A 380 -11.23 30.61 -37.25
C ARG A 380 -12.01 29.39 -36.73
N ARG A 381 -11.54 28.17 -37.03
CA ARG A 381 -12.12 26.93 -36.48
C ARG A 381 -12.00 26.89 -34.97
N VAL A 382 -10.82 27.19 -34.41
CA VAL A 382 -10.58 27.27 -32.97
C VAL A 382 -11.44 28.35 -32.35
N ALA A 383 -11.49 29.55 -32.92
CA ALA A 383 -12.33 30.66 -32.46
C ALA A 383 -13.81 30.26 -32.42
N THR A 384 -14.34 29.65 -33.48
CA THR A 384 -15.75 29.20 -33.52
C THR A 384 -16.06 28.21 -32.43
N ALA A 385 -15.16 27.30 -32.05
CA ALA A 385 -15.35 26.37 -30.94
C ALA A 385 -15.29 27.09 -29.58
N LEU A 386 -14.45 28.10 -29.42
CA LEU A 386 -14.35 28.92 -28.21
C LEU A 386 -15.55 29.85 -28.01
N GLU A 387 -16.27 30.25 -29.08
CA GLU A 387 -17.39 31.17 -29.01
C GLU A 387 -18.46 30.76 -27.99
N LEU A 388 -18.73 29.44 -27.89
CA LEU A 388 -19.69 28.89 -26.92
C LEU A 388 -19.30 29.21 -25.47
N TYR A 389 -17.99 29.30 -25.18
CA TYR A 389 -17.44 29.53 -23.84
C TYR A 389 -17.11 30.99 -23.56
N CYS A 390 -17.12 31.85 -24.57
CA CYS A 390 -16.87 33.30 -24.44
C CYS A 390 -18.17 34.10 -24.43
N THR A 391 -18.92 34.01 -25.51
CA THR A 391 -20.16 34.78 -25.73
C THR A 391 -21.42 33.92 -25.69
N GLY A 392 -21.24 32.58 -25.72
CA GLY A 392 -22.35 31.62 -25.71
C GLY A 392 -22.87 31.29 -24.31
N SER A 393 -23.70 30.24 -24.23
CA SER A 393 -24.38 29.81 -22.99
C SER A 393 -23.46 29.16 -21.95
N LEU A 394 -22.21 28.86 -22.28
CA LEU A 394 -21.24 28.19 -21.37
C LEU A 394 -20.12 29.14 -20.94
N ASN A 395 -20.38 30.44 -20.80
CA ASN A 395 -19.41 31.49 -20.52
C ASN A 395 -18.90 31.55 -19.06
N LEU A 396 -19.09 30.50 -18.28
CA LEU A 396 -18.72 30.41 -16.86
C LEU A 396 -17.28 30.82 -16.58
N PHE A 397 -16.34 30.53 -17.49
CA PHE A 397 -14.91 30.79 -17.37
C PHE A 397 -14.44 32.10 -18.05
N ASN A 398 -15.37 32.89 -18.58
CA ASN A 398 -15.07 34.17 -19.20
C ASN A 398 -15.32 35.35 -18.24
N HIS A 399 -14.97 35.20 -16.98
CA HIS A 399 -15.09 36.20 -15.93
C HIS A 399 -13.75 36.31 -15.17
N PRO A 400 -13.41 37.49 -14.62
CA PRO A 400 -12.26 37.61 -13.73
C PRO A 400 -12.42 36.70 -12.51
N THR A 401 -11.33 36.12 -12.04
CA THR A 401 -11.32 35.37 -10.78
C THR A 401 -11.69 36.28 -9.62
N ASN A 402 -12.66 35.86 -8.81
CA ASN A 402 -13.14 36.58 -7.66
C ASN A 402 -13.10 35.77 -6.36
N VAL A 403 -12.38 34.67 -6.37
CA VAL A 403 -12.17 33.78 -5.23
C VAL A 403 -10.69 33.64 -4.91
N ASP A 404 -10.37 33.36 -3.65
CA ASP A 404 -9.02 33.04 -3.19
C ASP A 404 -8.99 31.72 -2.42
N LEU A 405 -7.78 31.19 -2.16
CA LEU A 405 -7.56 29.96 -1.40
C LEU A 405 -6.84 30.22 -0.07
N ASN A 406 -7.16 31.32 0.60
CA ASN A 406 -6.49 31.76 1.82
C ASN A 406 -6.89 30.98 3.07
N SER A 407 -8.05 30.28 3.05
CA SER A 407 -8.48 29.43 4.16
C SER A 407 -7.56 28.21 4.30
N ARG A 408 -7.34 27.75 5.54
CA ARG A 408 -6.56 26.56 5.82
C ARG A 408 -7.12 25.30 5.17
N VAL A 409 -8.46 25.21 5.06
CA VAL A 409 -9.16 24.10 4.39
C VAL A 409 -10.10 24.69 3.36
N VAL A 410 -9.93 24.31 2.11
CA VAL A 410 -10.75 24.78 0.99
C VAL A 410 -11.31 23.59 0.23
N CYS A 411 -12.58 23.64 -0.12
CA CYS A 411 -13.23 22.69 -1.01
C CYS A 411 -13.77 23.43 -2.24
N ILE A 412 -13.33 23.02 -3.42
CA ILE A 412 -13.83 23.55 -4.70
C ILE A 412 -14.83 22.54 -5.27
N VAL A 413 -16.09 22.92 -5.29
CA VAL A 413 -17.21 22.07 -5.73
C VAL A 413 -17.56 22.42 -7.17
N LEU A 414 -17.65 21.39 -8.03
CA LEU A 414 -17.96 21.54 -9.46
C LEU A 414 -19.33 20.94 -9.79
N LYS A 415 -20.35 21.32 -9.03
CA LYS A 415 -21.68 20.74 -9.11
C LYS A 415 -22.54 21.40 -10.19
N GLY A 416 -23.48 20.64 -10.78
CA GLY A 416 -24.43 21.16 -11.76
C GLY A 416 -23.86 21.39 -13.17
N LEU A 417 -22.62 20.96 -13.42
CA LEU A 417 -21.96 21.09 -14.72
C LEU A 417 -22.24 19.86 -15.60
N GLY A 418 -22.60 20.09 -16.86
CA GLY A 418 -22.65 19.04 -17.87
C GLY A 418 -21.27 18.40 -18.10
N GLU A 419 -21.23 17.22 -18.72
CA GLU A 419 -19.99 16.43 -18.84
C GLU A 419 -18.82 17.21 -19.47
N ASN A 420 -19.07 17.93 -20.56
CA ASN A 420 -18.05 18.73 -21.25
C ASN A 420 -17.55 19.90 -20.40
N LEU A 421 -18.46 20.64 -19.78
CA LEU A 421 -18.11 21.78 -18.93
C LEU A 421 -17.39 21.34 -17.66
N ARG A 422 -17.70 20.15 -17.14
CA ARG A 422 -17.03 19.56 -15.97
C ARG A 422 -15.56 19.28 -16.24
N LYS A 423 -15.20 18.78 -17.43
CA LYS A 423 -13.80 18.55 -17.82
C LYS A 423 -13.00 19.84 -17.82
N ILE A 424 -13.55 20.88 -18.45
CA ILE A 424 -12.95 22.22 -18.48
C ILE A 424 -12.82 22.79 -17.07
N ALA A 425 -13.87 22.67 -16.26
CA ALA A 425 -13.88 23.12 -14.88
C ALA A 425 -12.79 22.43 -14.04
N MET A 426 -12.65 21.11 -14.14
CA MET A 426 -11.61 20.38 -13.44
C MET A 426 -10.23 20.81 -13.89
N HIS A 427 -10.01 21.00 -15.20
CA HIS A 427 -8.72 21.41 -15.75
C HIS A 427 -8.33 22.83 -15.27
N THR A 428 -9.26 23.79 -15.35
CA THR A 428 -9.07 25.15 -14.86
C THR A 428 -8.86 25.20 -13.34
N THR A 429 -9.63 24.41 -12.59
CA THR A 429 -9.48 24.33 -11.14
C THR A 429 -8.11 23.77 -10.75
N ASN A 430 -7.60 22.78 -11.46
CA ASN A 430 -6.28 22.21 -11.19
C ASN A 430 -5.15 23.22 -11.39
N GLU A 431 -5.24 24.05 -12.44
CA GLU A 431 -4.29 25.15 -12.64
C GLU A 431 -4.37 26.15 -11.47
N PHE A 432 -5.58 26.52 -11.04
CA PHE A 432 -5.78 27.43 -9.91
C PHE A 432 -5.24 26.84 -8.58
N VAL A 433 -5.44 25.53 -8.35
CA VAL A 433 -4.87 24.81 -7.19
C VAL A 433 -3.33 24.78 -7.27
N THR A 434 -2.77 24.52 -8.44
CA THR A 434 -1.31 24.52 -8.66
C THR A 434 -0.70 25.87 -8.30
N ALA A 435 -1.36 26.93 -8.69
CA ALA A 435 -1.04 28.29 -8.35
C ALA A 435 -0.99 28.53 -6.85
N ALA A 436 -2.01 28.07 -6.12
CA ALA A 436 -2.07 28.19 -4.66
C ALA A 436 -1.00 27.35 -3.97
N VAL A 437 -0.68 26.17 -4.46
CA VAL A 437 0.42 25.34 -3.96
C VAL A 437 1.76 26.05 -4.08
N ASN A 438 2.04 26.71 -5.21
CA ASN A 438 3.25 27.50 -5.41
C ASN A 438 3.33 28.65 -4.41
N ALA A 439 2.23 29.38 -4.17
CA ALA A 439 2.16 30.46 -3.19
C ALA A 439 2.43 29.93 -1.76
N ASN A 440 1.80 28.83 -1.37
CA ASN A 440 2.00 28.21 -0.07
C ASN A 440 3.44 27.73 0.14
N HIS A 441 4.06 27.17 -0.92
CA HIS A 441 5.46 26.77 -0.90
C HIS A 441 6.40 27.94 -0.60
N THR A 442 6.14 29.09 -1.21
CA THR A 442 6.91 30.32 -0.94
C THR A 442 6.77 30.78 0.50
N GLU A 443 5.62 30.55 1.13
CA GLU A 443 5.36 30.79 2.54
C GLU A 443 5.96 29.71 3.47
N GLY A 444 6.54 28.63 2.93
CA GLY A 444 7.08 27.51 3.70
C GLY A 444 6.02 26.58 4.28
N VAL A 445 4.79 26.59 3.74
CA VAL A 445 3.66 25.80 4.21
C VAL A 445 3.40 24.63 3.25
N ALA A 446 3.34 23.39 3.77
CA ALA A 446 2.96 22.24 2.98
C ALA A 446 1.46 22.26 2.65
N THR A 447 1.10 21.68 1.49
CA THR A 447 -0.30 21.65 1.03
C THR A 447 -0.71 20.21 0.71
N TRP A 448 -1.82 19.77 1.27
CA TRP A 448 -2.46 18.50 0.93
C TRP A 448 -3.57 18.74 -0.08
N CYS A 449 -3.48 18.10 -1.24
CA CYS A 449 -4.44 18.27 -2.31
C CYS A 449 -5.18 16.96 -2.59
N TYR A 450 -6.50 16.97 -2.54
CA TYR A 450 -7.34 15.82 -2.86
C TYR A 450 -8.11 16.09 -4.14
N PHE A 451 -7.92 15.23 -5.15
CA PHE A 451 -8.58 15.30 -6.45
C PHE A 451 -9.54 14.12 -6.57
N ASP A 452 -10.83 14.36 -6.35
CA ASP A 452 -11.84 13.31 -6.53
C ASP A 452 -12.23 13.16 -8.00
N GLU A 453 -12.72 11.97 -8.37
CA GLU A 453 -13.04 11.57 -9.75
C GLU A 453 -11.90 11.86 -10.76
N PHE A 454 -10.68 11.63 -10.32
CA PHE A 454 -9.44 11.95 -11.04
C PHE A 454 -9.39 11.39 -12.46
N HIS A 455 -10.03 10.24 -12.72
CA HIS A 455 -10.07 9.61 -14.04
C HIS A 455 -10.65 10.50 -15.15
N ILE A 456 -11.45 11.53 -14.80
CA ILE A 456 -12.03 12.45 -15.78
C ILE A 456 -10.92 13.19 -16.55
N LEU A 457 -9.83 13.54 -15.86
CA LEU A 457 -8.69 14.27 -16.43
C LEU A 457 -7.79 13.40 -17.30
N LEU A 458 -7.87 12.08 -17.16
CA LEU A 458 -6.94 11.16 -17.79
C LEU A 458 -7.48 10.55 -19.10
N ARG A 459 -8.72 10.88 -19.47
CA ARG A 459 -9.34 10.35 -20.70
C ARG A 459 -8.77 10.92 -21.98
N ASP A 460 -8.30 12.17 -21.93
CA ASP A 460 -7.75 12.86 -23.10
C ASP A 460 -6.22 12.90 -23.02
N PRO A 461 -5.46 12.42 -24.02
CA PRO A 461 -3.99 12.24 -23.92
C PRO A 461 -3.22 13.50 -23.57
N LEU A 462 -3.60 14.66 -24.13
CA LEU A 462 -2.90 15.92 -23.88
C LEU A 462 -3.12 16.39 -22.42
N THR A 463 -4.35 16.29 -21.94
CA THR A 463 -4.70 16.61 -20.56
C THR A 463 -3.99 15.67 -19.59
N ALA A 464 -3.91 14.38 -19.92
CA ALA A 464 -3.18 13.41 -19.13
C ALA A 464 -1.70 13.74 -19.04
N SER A 465 -1.05 14.04 -20.16
CA SER A 465 0.36 14.46 -20.22
C SER A 465 0.63 15.72 -19.40
N TYR A 466 -0.22 16.74 -19.55
CA TYR A 466 -0.15 17.96 -18.74
C TYR A 466 -0.25 17.64 -17.26
N PHE A 467 -1.22 16.80 -16.86
CA PHE A 467 -1.44 16.47 -15.47
C PHE A 467 -0.29 15.65 -14.87
N VAL A 468 0.32 14.74 -15.62
CA VAL A 468 1.54 14.02 -15.19
C VAL A 468 2.69 14.98 -14.90
N ALA A 469 2.87 16.01 -15.73
CA ALA A 469 3.89 17.03 -15.50
C ALA A 469 3.59 17.83 -14.20
N VAL A 470 2.35 18.27 -14.03
CA VAL A 470 1.88 18.95 -12.80
C VAL A 470 2.04 18.07 -11.57
N TRP A 471 1.69 16.78 -11.64
CA TRP A 471 1.83 15.82 -10.56
C TRP A 471 3.27 15.67 -10.05
N LYS A 472 4.22 15.66 -10.97
CA LYS A 472 5.66 15.65 -10.65
C LYS A 472 6.14 16.99 -10.07
N MET A 473 5.61 18.10 -10.56
CA MET A 473 5.96 19.44 -10.08
C MET A 473 5.42 19.70 -8.68
N LEU A 474 4.17 19.35 -8.40
CA LEU A 474 3.52 19.54 -7.09
C LEU A 474 4.35 18.95 -5.94
N ARG A 475 4.95 17.77 -6.15
CA ARG A 475 5.83 17.14 -5.16
C ARG A 475 7.02 18.04 -4.80
N LYS A 476 7.68 18.65 -5.82
CA LYS A 476 8.85 19.53 -5.59
C LYS A 476 8.49 20.79 -4.79
N LYS A 477 7.22 21.17 -4.81
CA LYS A 477 6.69 22.35 -4.11
C LYS A 477 6.07 22.01 -2.74
N GLY A 478 6.45 20.89 -2.13
CA GLY A 478 5.97 20.50 -0.80
C GLY A 478 4.48 20.14 -0.76
N CYS A 479 3.89 19.82 -1.90
CA CYS A 479 2.52 19.31 -1.96
C CYS A 479 2.47 17.80 -1.73
N VAL A 480 1.42 17.34 -1.05
CA VAL A 480 1.05 15.94 -0.84
C VAL A 480 -0.24 15.67 -1.61
N PRO A 481 -0.17 15.45 -2.94
CA PRO A 481 -1.36 15.24 -3.75
C PRO A 481 -1.91 13.83 -3.56
N SER A 482 -3.23 13.73 -3.61
CA SER A 482 -3.98 12.48 -3.52
C SER A 482 -5.03 12.44 -4.62
N ALA A 483 -4.97 11.42 -5.47
CA ALA A 483 -5.97 11.18 -6.50
C ALA A 483 -6.91 10.04 -6.08
N LEU A 484 -8.20 10.26 -6.25
CA LEU A 484 -9.24 9.29 -5.95
C LEU A 484 -9.94 8.88 -7.23
N THR A 485 -10.06 7.58 -7.47
CA THR A 485 -10.79 7.08 -8.64
C THR A 485 -11.42 5.72 -8.37
N GLN A 486 -12.53 5.49 -9.06
CA GLN A 486 -13.25 4.22 -9.05
C GLN A 486 -12.88 3.35 -10.25
N ASN A 487 -12.27 3.92 -11.28
CA ASN A 487 -12.01 3.26 -12.54
C ASN A 487 -10.51 3.03 -12.73
N VAL A 488 -10.07 1.85 -12.36
CA VAL A 488 -8.68 1.42 -12.50
C VAL A 488 -8.30 1.18 -13.97
N LYS A 489 -9.26 0.73 -14.81
CA LYS A 489 -9.00 0.51 -16.24
C LYS A 489 -8.63 1.79 -16.96
N ASP A 490 -9.32 2.89 -16.67
CA ASP A 490 -8.99 4.20 -17.25
C ASP A 490 -7.61 4.66 -16.78
N LEU A 491 -7.22 4.33 -15.53
CA LEU A 491 -5.87 4.57 -15.00
C LEU A 491 -4.79 3.78 -15.75
N LEU A 492 -5.05 2.55 -16.14
CA LEU A 492 -4.06 1.64 -16.75
C LEU A 492 -4.10 1.66 -18.29
N ALA A 493 -4.97 2.49 -18.88
CA ALA A 493 -5.16 2.52 -20.33
C ALA A 493 -4.09 3.31 -21.10
N SER A 494 -3.29 4.16 -20.42
CA SER A 494 -2.27 4.98 -21.09
C SER A 494 -0.90 4.85 -20.41
N ARG A 495 0.16 5.00 -21.20
CA ARG A 495 1.55 4.99 -20.74
C ARG A 495 1.87 6.17 -19.81
N GLU A 496 1.16 7.28 -19.96
CA GLU A 496 1.28 8.46 -19.12
C GLU A 496 0.87 8.16 -17.69
N ILE A 497 -0.07 7.25 -17.51
CA ILE A 497 -0.61 6.86 -16.20
C ILE A 497 0.29 5.87 -15.47
N GLU A 498 1.00 4.99 -16.19
CA GLU A 498 2.08 4.19 -15.58
C GLU A 498 3.07 5.11 -14.87
N ASN A 499 3.37 6.27 -15.46
CA ASN A 499 4.23 7.27 -14.83
C ASN A 499 3.66 7.84 -13.51
N ILE A 500 2.34 7.92 -13.35
CA ILE A 500 1.72 8.36 -12.08
C ILE A 500 1.89 7.29 -11.03
N LEU A 501 1.66 6.01 -11.36
CA LEU A 501 1.86 4.87 -10.46
C LEU A 501 3.32 4.78 -10.01
N ASP A 502 4.27 4.87 -10.93
CA ASP A 502 5.71 4.82 -10.65
C ASP A 502 6.21 5.98 -9.76
N ASN A 503 5.47 7.09 -9.73
CA ASN A 503 5.77 8.26 -8.90
C ASN A 503 4.85 8.36 -7.67
N THR A 504 4.28 7.24 -7.22
CA THR A 504 3.35 7.17 -6.09
C THR A 504 3.83 6.13 -5.09
N ASP A 505 4.34 6.56 -3.94
CA ASP A 505 4.80 5.66 -2.88
C ASP A 505 3.70 5.40 -1.82
N PHE A 506 2.54 6.05 -1.94
CA PHE A 506 1.40 5.86 -1.05
C PHE A 506 0.16 5.43 -1.83
N MET A 507 -0.44 4.31 -1.44
CA MET A 507 -1.66 3.83 -2.09
C MET A 507 -2.59 3.14 -1.10
N VAL A 508 -3.88 3.42 -1.24
CA VAL A 508 -4.95 2.71 -0.53
C VAL A 508 -5.78 1.95 -1.57
N LEU A 509 -5.64 0.64 -1.58
CA LEU A 509 -6.42 -0.27 -2.41
C LEU A 509 -7.55 -0.88 -1.59
N LEU A 510 -8.76 -0.44 -1.82
CA LEU A 510 -9.97 -1.02 -1.27
C LEU A 510 -10.54 -2.09 -2.21
N SER A 511 -11.75 -2.59 -1.97
CA SER A 511 -12.38 -3.59 -2.82
C SER A 511 -12.33 -3.22 -4.32
N GLN A 512 -11.94 -4.17 -5.17
CA GLN A 512 -11.73 -4.00 -6.61
C GLN A 512 -12.65 -4.87 -7.44
N ALA A 513 -13.01 -4.42 -8.64
CA ALA A 513 -13.75 -5.23 -9.60
C ALA A 513 -12.92 -6.45 -10.04
N GLN A 514 -13.57 -7.57 -10.31
CA GLN A 514 -12.90 -8.83 -10.68
C GLN A 514 -11.97 -8.69 -11.91
N SER A 515 -12.39 -7.88 -12.89
CA SER A 515 -11.59 -7.61 -14.10
C SER A 515 -10.30 -6.83 -13.84
N ASP A 516 -10.23 -6.05 -12.78
CA ASP A 516 -9.14 -5.11 -12.52
C ASP A 516 -8.07 -5.73 -11.60
N ARG A 517 -8.45 -6.76 -10.83
CA ARG A 517 -7.58 -7.43 -9.85
C ARG A 517 -6.33 -8.04 -10.46
N ALA A 518 -6.48 -8.77 -11.56
CA ALA A 518 -5.37 -9.43 -12.23
C ALA A 518 -4.37 -8.41 -12.81
N ILE A 519 -4.87 -7.30 -13.32
CA ILE A 519 -4.03 -6.22 -13.87
C ILE A 519 -3.28 -5.53 -12.74
N LEU A 520 -3.97 -5.16 -11.65
CA LEU A 520 -3.37 -4.55 -10.47
C LEU A 520 -2.35 -5.47 -9.80
N ALA A 521 -2.66 -6.77 -9.66
CA ALA A 521 -1.74 -7.74 -9.07
C ALA A 521 -0.42 -7.80 -9.85
N LYS A 522 -0.50 -7.82 -11.17
CA LYS A 522 0.68 -7.83 -12.05
C LYS A 522 1.46 -6.52 -11.98
N GLN A 523 0.78 -5.38 -12.04
CA GLN A 523 1.41 -4.05 -12.08
C GLN A 523 2.07 -3.68 -10.75
N LEU A 524 1.44 -4.03 -9.63
CA LEU A 524 1.91 -3.67 -8.29
C LEU A 524 2.70 -4.80 -7.59
N GLY A 525 2.89 -5.95 -8.24
CA GLY A 525 3.59 -7.08 -7.66
C GLY A 525 2.88 -7.68 -6.44
N ILE A 526 1.54 -7.62 -6.39
CA ILE A 526 0.73 -8.12 -5.28
C ILE A 526 0.67 -9.65 -5.33
N SER A 527 0.99 -10.32 -4.20
CA SER A 527 0.87 -11.77 -4.08
C SER A 527 -0.60 -12.23 -4.06
N GLU A 528 -0.86 -13.51 -4.35
CA GLU A 528 -2.22 -14.09 -4.29
C GLU A 528 -2.86 -13.92 -2.90
N HIS A 529 -2.07 -14.07 -1.85
CA HIS A 529 -2.53 -13.85 -0.48
C HIS A 529 -2.93 -12.39 -0.23
N GLN A 530 -2.10 -11.42 -0.62
CA GLN A 530 -2.44 -10.01 -0.53
C GLN A 530 -3.66 -9.65 -1.39
N LEU A 531 -3.83 -10.30 -2.54
CA LEU A 531 -4.98 -10.09 -3.42
C LEU A 531 -6.31 -10.42 -2.73
N SER A 532 -6.33 -11.37 -1.79
CA SER A 532 -7.53 -11.73 -1.02
C SER A 532 -8.11 -10.54 -0.25
N TYR A 533 -7.26 -9.64 0.28
CA TYR A 533 -7.68 -8.45 1.03
C TYR A 533 -8.38 -7.37 0.19
N ILE A 534 -8.33 -7.47 -1.14
CA ILE A 534 -9.05 -6.56 -2.05
C ILE A 534 -10.11 -7.28 -2.89
N THR A 535 -10.24 -8.60 -2.70
CA THR A 535 -11.18 -9.45 -3.45
C THR A 535 -12.50 -9.64 -2.72
N HIS A 536 -12.46 -9.91 -1.43
CA HIS A 536 -13.63 -10.21 -0.59
C HIS A 536 -13.71 -9.26 0.62
N SER A 537 -13.08 -8.10 0.51
CA SER A 537 -13.05 -7.12 1.58
C SER A 537 -14.40 -6.44 1.78
N ASN A 538 -14.75 -6.18 3.03
CA ASN A 538 -15.86 -5.32 3.39
C ASN A 538 -15.54 -3.85 3.06
N SER A 539 -16.55 -2.98 3.16
CA SER A 539 -16.32 -1.54 3.03
C SER A 539 -15.35 -1.05 4.10
N GLY A 540 -14.29 -0.36 3.69
CA GLY A 540 -13.24 0.14 4.57
C GLY A 540 -12.11 -0.85 4.86
N GLU A 541 -12.07 -1.98 4.20
CA GLU A 541 -10.96 -2.95 4.28
C GLU A 541 -10.20 -3.00 2.96
N GLY A 542 -8.89 -3.25 3.02
CA GLY A 542 -8.05 -3.31 1.84
C GLY A 542 -6.57 -3.39 2.15
N LEU A 543 -5.76 -2.91 1.22
CA LEU A 543 -4.30 -2.84 1.33
C LEU A 543 -3.82 -1.39 1.38
N LEU A 544 -2.93 -1.09 2.30
CA LEU A 544 -2.19 0.16 2.38
C LEU A 544 -0.75 -0.07 1.93
N PHE A 545 -0.30 0.71 0.94
CA PHE A 545 1.09 0.78 0.50
C PHE A 545 1.72 2.05 1.05
N TYR A 546 2.91 1.91 1.63
CA TYR A 546 3.73 3.01 2.11
C TYR A 546 5.20 2.72 1.76
N GLY A 547 5.67 3.25 0.66
CA GLY A 547 6.96 2.87 0.08
C GLY A 547 7.01 1.37 -0.21
N ASN A 548 7.94 0.68 0.41
CA ASN A 548 8.11 -0.78 0.24
C ASN A 548 7.25 -1.62 1.21
N VAL A 549 6.47 -0.96 2.07
CA VAL A 549 5.64 -1.63 3.08
C VAL A 549 4.23 -1.80 2.56
N THR A 550 3.69 -3.03 2.61
CA THR A 550 2.31 -3.34 2.22
C THR A 550 1.59 -3.98 3.39
N ILE A 551 0.54 -3.33 3.87
CA ILE A 551 -0.18 -3.75 5.09
C ILE A 551 -1.67 -3.92 4.77
N PRO A 552 -2.28 -5.04 5.16
CA PRO A 552 -3.73 -5.14 5.15
C PRO A 552 -4.32 -4.22 6.21
N VAL A 553 -5.25 -3.37 5.80
CA VAL A 553 -5.82 -2.31 6.64
C VAL A 553 -7.32 -2.49 6.80
N SER A 554 -7.81 -2.24 8.01
CA SER A 554 -9.23 -2.14 8.31
C SER A 554 -9.56 -0.78 8.93
N TYR A 555 -10.59 -0.13 8.38
CA TYR A 555 -11.11 1.14 8.88
C TYR A 555 -12.39 0.97 9.72
N THR A 556 -12.85 -0.24 9.95
CA THR A 556 -14.24 -0.56 10.33
C THR A 556 -14.60 -0.36 11.80
N HIS A 557 -13.73 0.15 12.66
CA HIS A 557 -14.05 0.32 14.07
C HIS A 557 -14.86 1.57 14.46
N LEU A 558 -15.20 2.41 13.52
CA LEU A 558 -16.29 3.37 13.71
C LEU A 558 -17.52 2.79 13.01
N ARG A 559 -18.31 1.99 13.70
CA ARG A 559 -19.65 1.63 13.25
C ARG A 559 -20.33 2.92 12.82
N ALA A 560 -20.81 2.94 11.58
CA ALA A 560 -21.68 3.98 11.05
C ALA A 560 -23.02 3.95 11.85
N HIS A 561 -22.98 4.43 13.08
CA HIS A 561 -24.16 4.67 13.91
C HIS A 561 -24.55 6.12 13.90
N GLU A 562 -24.07 6.91 12.95
CA GLU A 562 -24.48 8.30 12.83
C GLU A 562 -24.54 8.68 11.34
N THR A 563 -25.56 8.21 10.71
CA THR A 563 -26.15 8.92 9.56
C THR A 563 -27.32 9.72 10.06
#